data_2607dd5c2960995f7ee787d646bfbe57
#
_entry.id   2607dd5c2960995f7ee787d646bfbe57
#
_cell.length_a   1.000
_cell.length_b   1.000
_cell.length_c   1.000
_cell.angle_alpha   90.00
_cell.angle_beta   90.00
_cell.angle_gamma   90.00
#
_symmetry.space_group_name_H-M   'P 1'
#
loop_
_entity.id
_entity.type
_entity.pdbx_description
1 polymer ?
#
loop_
_entity_poly.entity_id
_entity_poly.type
_entity_poly.pdbx_seq_one_letter_code
_entity_poly.pdbx_strand_id
1 'polypeptide(L)' 'MNKEVVQELIEKIKSIDNEIKLLQDDRKELLDEYKDKLDIKAFKAAICILKLRESVDGEELENILDALDDK' A
#
# COMPACT_ATOMS: atom_id res chain seq x y z
N MET A 1 17.72 31.01 -7.96
CA MET A 1 17.68 29.63 -7.46
C MET A 1 19.07 29.02 -7.51
N ASN A 2 19.50 28.37 -6.45
CA ASN A 2 20.83 27.75 -6.38
C ASN A 2 20.80 26.36 -7.02
N LYS A 3 21.56 26.20 -8.11
CA LYS A 3 21.66 24.93 -8.83
C LYS A 3 22.17 23.78 -7.97
N GLU A 4 23.14 24.07 -7.10
CA GLU A 4 23.74 23.04 -6.24
C GLU A 4 22.73 22.47 -5.25
N VAL A 5 21.86 23.32 -4.69
CA VAL A 5 20.81 22.88 -3.78
C VAL A 5 19.79 22.01 -4.51
N VAL A 6 19.43 22.39 -5.73
CA VAL A 6 18.49 21.60 -6.55
C VAL A 6 19.08 20.24 -6.90
N GLN A 7 20.34 20.20 -7.31
CA GLN A 7 21.02 18.94 -7.62
C GLN A 7 21.14 18.02 -6.41
N GLU A 8 21.46 18.58 -5.25
CA GLU A 8 21.52 17.83 -3.99
C GLU A 8 20.15 17.20 -3.65
N LEU A 9 19.08 17.98 -3.81
CA LEU A 9 17.72 17.50 -3.56
C LEU A 9 17.36 16.36 -4.53
N ILE A 10 17.69 16.53 -5.81
CA ILE A 10 17.41 15.49 -6.83
C ILE A 10 18.14 14.19 -6.48
N GLU A 11 19.40 14.26 -6.08
CA GLU A 11 20.17 13.07 -5.70
C GLU A 11 19.55 12.35 -4.49
N LYS A 12 19.11 13.12 -3.49
CA LYS A 12 18.45 12.56 -2.31
C LYS A 12 17.13 11.89 -2.67
N ILE A 13 16.34 12.52 -3.54
CA ILE A 13 15.07 11.95 -4.03
C ILE A 13 15.33 10.64 -4.79
N LYS A 14 16.32 10.62 -5.69
CA LYS A 14 16.67 9.42 -6.43
C LYS A 14 17.07 8.26 -5.52
N SER A 15 17.83 8.57 -4.47
CA SER A 15 18.24 7.57 -3.49
C SER A 15 17.02 6.96 -2.77
N ILE A 16 16.09 7.81 -2.36
CA ILE A 16 14.84 7.36 -1.72
C ILE A 16 14.00 6.53 -2.68
N ASP A 17 13.86 6.97 -3.93
CA ASP A 17 13.10 6.25 -4.95
C ASP A 17 13.68 4.85 -5.20
N ASN A 18 15.01 4.73 -5.20
CA ASN A 18 15.68 3.44 -5.32
C ASN A 18 15.39 2.52 -4.14
N GLU A 19 15.38 3.07 -2.92
CA GLU A 19 15.03 2.32 -1.71
C GLU A 19 13.59 1.83 -1.76
N ILE A 20 12.68 2.69 -2.19
CA ILE A 20 11.26 2.34 -2.36
C ILE A 20 11.12 1.17 -3.33
N LYS A 21 11.82 1.24 -4.47
CA LYS A 21 11.78 0.18 -5.47
C LYS A 21 12.27 -1.15 -4.92
N LEU A 22 13.38 -1.13 -4.18
CA LEU A 22 13.94 -2.34 -3.56
C LEU A 22 12.97 -2.94 -2.56
N LEU A 23 12.32 -2.11 -1.75
CA LEU A 23 11.33 -2.57 -0.78
C LEU A 23 10.08 -3.15 -1.46
N GLN A 24 9.66 -2.56 -2.58
CA GLN A 24 8.55 -3.10 -3.37
C GLN A 24 8.89 -4.46 -3.97
N ASP A 25 10.11 -4.64 -4.44
CA ASP A 25 10.59 -5.92 -4.96
C ASP A 25 10.65 -6.98 -3.86
N ASP A 26 11.15 -6.61 -2.68
CA ASP A 26 11.18 -7.49 -1.50
C ASP A 26 9.77 -7.92 -1.11
N ARG A 27 8.82 -6.99 -1.15
CA ARG A 27 7.40 -7.28 -0.85
C ARG A 27 6.83 -8.29 -1.83
N LYS A 28 7.12 -8.13 -3.11
CA LYS A 28 6.69 -9.08 -4.16
C LYS A 28 7.25 -10.47 -3.91
N GLU A 29 8.54 -10.56 -3.61
CA GLU A 29 9.19 -11.84 -3.32
C GLU A 29 8.54 -12.53 -2.13
N LEU A 30 8.29 -11.77 -1.07
CA LEU A 30 7.65 -12.30 0.13
C LEU A 30 6.26 -12.87 -0.18
N LEU A 31 5.45 -12.12 -0.91
CA LEU A 31 4.11 -12.58 -1.31
C LEU A 31 4.19 -13.84 -2.19
N ASP A 32 5.18 -13.90 -3.07
CA ASP A 32 5.38 -15.05 -3.93
C ASP A 32 5.74 -16.31 -3.13
N GLU A 33 6.51 -16.17 -2.06
CA GLU A 33 6.83 -17.27 -1.16
C GLU A 33 5.60 -17.87 -0.50
N TYR A 34 4.55 -17.07 -0.28
CA TYR A 34 3.35 -17.49 0.43
C TYR A 34 2.19 -17.89 -0.50
N LYS A 35 2.36 -17.76 -1.82
CA LYS A 35 1.27 -18.01 -2.78
C LYS A 35 0.69 -19.42 -2.71
N ASP A 36 1.50 -20.41 -2.29
CA ASP A 36 1.06 -21.79 -2.17
C ASP A 36 0.41 -22.09 -0.81
N LYS A 37 0.52 -21.16 0.12
CA LYS A 37 0.01 -21.34 1.50
C LYS A 37 -1.31 -20.64 1.74
N LEU A 38 -1.60 -19.61 0.95
CA LEU A 38 -2.85 -18.84 1.10
C LEU A 38 -3.21 -18.16 -0.22
N ASP A 39 -4.47 -17.73 -0.31
CA ASP A 39 -4.96 -16.98 -1.46
C ASP A 39 -4.45 -15.53 -1.35
N ILE A 40 -3.48 -15.19 -2.20
CA ILE A 40 -2.84 -13.87 -2.19
C ILE A 40 -3.85 -12.76 -2.55
N LYS A 41 -4.79 -13.03 -3.46
CA LYS A 41 -5.83 -12.05 -3.82
C LYS A 41 -6.71 -11.71 -2.62
N ALA A 42 -7.16 -12.74 -1.92
CA ALA A 42 -7.97 -12.57 -0.72
C ALA A 42 -7.18 -11.84 0.38
N PHE A 43 -5.91 -12.19 0.54
CA PHE A 43 -5.03 -11.52 1.51
C PHE A 43 -4.89 -10.03 1.19
N LYS A 44 -4.61 -9.67 -0.05
CA LYS A 44 -4.49 -8.27 -0.48
C LYS A 44 -5.78 -7.49 -0.25
N ALA A 45 -6.92 -8.10 -0.57
CA ALA A 45 -8.23 -7.49 -0.34
C ALA A 45 -8.48 -7.25 1.15
N ALA A 46 -8.13 -8.22 1.99
CA ALA A 46 -8.27 -8.08 3.45
C ALA A 46 -7.40 -6.95 4.00
N ILE A 47 -6.17 -6.81 3.52
CA ILE A 47 -5.29 -5.70 3.92
C ILE A 47 -5.87 -4.35 3.50
N CYS A 48 -6.43 -4.26 2.30
CA CYS A 48 -7.09 -3.04 1.83
C CYS A 48 -8.28 -2.66 2.73
N ILE A 49 -9.11 -3.63 3.09
CA ILE A 49 -10.25 -3.40 3.97
C ILE A 49 -9.77 -2.91 5.34
N LEU A 50 -8.74 -3.54 5.87
CA LEU A 50 -8.18 -3.16 7.17
C LEU A 50 -7.66 -1.72 7.17
N LYS A 51 -6.93 -1.34 6.12
CA LYS A 51 -6.42 0.02 5.96
C LYS A 51 -7.55 1.05 5.83
N LEU A 52 -8.61 0.70 5.11
CA LEU A 52 -9.77 1.58 4.97
C LEU A 52 -10.45 1.79 6.33
N ARG A 53 -10.58 0.75 7.13
CA ARG A 53 -11.17 0.86 8.47
C ARG A 53 -10.34 1.72 9.41
N GLU A 54 -9.04 1.73 9.24
CA GLU A 54 -8.14 2.59 10.03
C GLU A 54 -8.26 4.06 9.66
N SER A 55 -8.60 4.36 8.40
CA SER A 55 -8.65 5.72 7.87
C SER A 55 -10.02 6.37 7.91
N VAL A 56 -11.09 5.60 8.18
CA VAL A 56 -12.47 6.09 8.20
C VAL A 56 -13.19 5.58 9.44
N ASP A 57 -14.36 6.17 9.73
CA ASP A 57 -15.24 5.67 10.80
C ASP A 57 -15.78 4.29 10.39
N GLY A 58 -15.35 3.27 11.15
CA GLY A 58 -15.73 1.88 10.86
C GLY A 58 -17.21 1.62 10.93
N GLU A 59 -17.91 2.26 11.89
CA GLU A 59 -19.36 2.11 12.02
C GLU A 59 -20.11 2.67 10.81
N GLU A 60 -19.74 3.86 10.38
CA GLU A 60 -20.35 4.49 9.21
C GLU A 60 -20.06 3.68 7.94
N LEU A 61 -18.83 3.18 7.78
CA LEU A 61 -18.47 2.33 6.65
C LEU A 61 -19.33 1.08 6.60
N GLU A 62 -19.50 0.39 7.72
CA GLU A 62 -20.33 -0.82 7.81
C GLU A 62 -21.79 -0.54 7.48
N ASN A 63 -22.32 0.59 7.96
CA ASN A 63 -23.70 0.99 7.68
C ASN A 63 -23.92 1.20 6.18
N ILE A 64 -23.00 1.85 5.52
CA ILE A 64 -23.08 2.08 4.07
C ILE A 64 -22.96 0.77 3.29
N LEU A 65 -22.04 -0.10 3.69
CA LEU A 65 -21.87 -1.41 3.06
C LEU A 65 -23.13 -2.27 3.20
N ASP A 66 -23.74 -2.27 4.40
CA ASP A 66 -24.99 -2.98 4.64
C ASP A 66 -26.12 -2.48 3.75
N ALA A 67 -26.22 -1.16 3.60
CA ALA A 67 -27.22 -0.56 2.72
C ALA A 67 -27.02 -0.95 1.26
N LEU A 68 -25.78 -1.06 0.82
CA LEU A 68 -25.47 -1.48 -0.55
C LEU A 68 -25.78 -2.95 -0.78
N ASP A 69 -25.58 -3.79 0.23
CA ASP A 69 -25.86 -5.22 0.14
C ASP A 69 -27.34 -5.56 0.16
N ASP A 70 -28.19 -4.66 0.67
CA ASP A 70 -29.64 -4.87 0.83
C ASP A 70 -30.43 -4.68 -0.46
N LYS A 71 -29.80 -4.78 -1.58
CA LYS A 71 -30.49 -4.64 -2.87
C LYS A 71 -31.16 -5.92 -3.36
#